data_f45f77022ca7cfd75d6acb542f2d37e0
#
_entry.id   f45f77022ca7cfd75d6acb542f2d37e0
#
_cell.length_a   1.000
_cell.length_b   1.000
_cell.length_c   1.000
_cell.angle_alpha   90.00
_cell.angle_beta   90.00
_cell.angle_gamma   90.00
#
_symmetry.space_group_name_H-M   'P 1'
#
loop_
_entity.id
_entity.type
_entity.pdbx_description
1 polymer ?
#
loop_
_entity_poly.entity_id
_entity_poly.type
_entity_poly.pdbx_seq_one_letter_code
_entity_poly.pdbx_strand_id
1 'polypeptide(L)'
;MKRIFVAIASAAFVLAGCSANTDLVSPNGKIAVSVSEDGHFTVCESGVVILDNASLGYKTAANDFSTGLKLAKAGKTSRIDEEYDMLAGKRLHCSNSAAERTYTFKNEAGASMQVEFRAYNDGAAFRYILSGDDMVMSEETLYPIADGTKRWMSTYSPDSYERMYPLATDGKAQKGSPYPWVKAQTQYGYPALVEPVDGHFMLITESDIRRGHPGSLLDNTDNETAYKVLLGSDSLAFKGNWESPWRTIIAGSLADIVESTLVTDLAEPSKLDDTSWIKPGVASWIYWAYNHGSQDLQLVKEYIDLAAEMKWPYSLIDAEWDLMGNGGDVYDALAYAREKGVKPMLWYNCSIGWINGAPTPKFRLNEREDRLKEYQMLKDNGVTGIKIDFFPDDKASTMDYYLDLLEDAVPYHLTLTFHGATVPRGWQRTYPNLMTVEAVYGAEWYNNNAFLTTRAAVHNTTIPFTRNVVGPMDYTPGTFTDSQNPHITSDGHELALMVAFESAMQHMPDRPSAYAELPDAVRTELMILPTVWDDTKLLAGYPGQDVVIARRSGDAWYIAGLNGRDEAADLSFSLDRLGLKDGAKVSLYADGTEQHGFTISSLDAAALKSVHCIERGGFLAVIR
;
A
#
# COMPACT_ATOMS: atom_id res chain seq x y z
N MET A 1 -51.41 3.51 -37.60
CA MET A 1 -50.51 4.00 -36.53
C MET A 1 -50.70 3.11 -35.32
N LYS A 2 -49.87 2.09 -35.18
CA LYS A 2 -49.84 1.22 -33.96
C LYS A 2 -48.67 1.67 -33.10
N ARG A 3 -48.98 2.18 -31.90
CA ARG A 3 -47.97 2.52 -30.89
C ARG A 3 -47.52 1.23 -30.22
N ILE A 4 -46.24 0.92 -30.37
CA ILE A 4 -45.57 -0.15 -29.62
C ILE A 4 -45.15 0.44 -28.29
N PHE A 5 -45.74 -0.03 -27.20
CA PHE A 5 -45.27 0.21 -25.83
C PHE A 5 -44.13 -0.78 -25.57
N VAL A 6 -42.92 -0.27 -25.39
CA VAL A 6 -41.80 -1.05 -24.83
C VAL A 6 -41.95 -0.98 -23.32
N ALA A 7 -42.33 -2.09 -22.73
CA ALA A 7 -42.30 -2.27 -21.29
C ALA A 7 -40.84 -2.53 -20.85
N ILE A 8 -40.26 -1.57 -20.15
CA ILE A 8 -39.00 -1.76 -19.42
C ILE A 8 -39.34 -2.63 -18.21
N ALA A 9 -38.98 -3.90 -18.27
CA ALA A 9 -39.03 -4.79 -17.13
C ALA A 9 -37.85 -4.43 -16.21
N SER A 10 -38.11 -3.71 -15.13
CA SER A 10 -37.18 -3.57 -14.00
C SER A 10 -37.02 -4.95 -13.38
N ALA A 11 -35.89 -5.60 -13.58
CA ALA A 11 -35.53 -6.81 -12.86
C ALA A 11 -35.27 -6.41 -11.40
N ALA A 12 -36.26 -6.63 -10.55
CA ALA A 12 -36.07 -6.64 -9.11
C ALA A 12 -35.27 -7.91 -8.77
N PHE A 13 -33.97 -7.79 -8.55
CA PHE A 13 -33.18 -8.85 -7.95
C PHE A 13 -33.67 -9.01 -6.52
N VAL A 14 -34.24 -10.16 -6.22
CA VAL A 14 -34.59 -10.56 -4.84
C VAL A 14 -33.26 -10.83 -4.13
N LEU A 15 -32.88 -9.94 -3.22
CA LEU A 15 -31.80 -10.11 -2.25
C LEU A 15 -32.20 -11.24 -1.28
N ALA A 16 -31.90 -12.46 -1.63
CA ALA A 16 -32.10 -13.62 -0.75
C ALA A 16 -30.86 -13.76 0.14
N GLY A 17 -30.87 -13.10 1.31
CA GLY A 17 -29.79 -13.23 2.29
C GLY A 17 -29.65 -12.05 3.26
N CYS A 18 -29.99 -10.85 2.87
CA CYS A 18 -29.92 -9.66 3.76
C CYS A 18 -31.33 -9.36 4.32
N SER A 19 -31.50 -9.30 5.64
CA SER A 19 -32.78 -9.01 6.28
C SER A 19 -33.19 -7.55 6.13
N ALA A 20 -34.42 -7.28 5.76
CA ALA A 20 -34.91 -6.01 5.22
C ALA A 20 -34.99 -4.83 6.20
N ASN A 21 -34.67 -4.97 7.50
CA ASN A 21 -35.03 -3.93 8.51
C ASN A 21 -33.85 -3.15 9.11
N THR A 22 -32.58 -3.48 8.78
CA THR A 22 -31.41 -2.79 9.35
C THR A 22 -30.33 -2.45 8.32
N ASP A 23 -30.63 -2.58 7.04
CA ASP A 23 -29.61 -2.51 6.00
C ASP A 23 -29.17 -1.07 5.74
N LEU A 24 -27.87 -0.86 5.81
CA LEU A 24 -27.18 0.30 5.30
C LEU A 24 -26.68 -0.05 3.90
N VAL A 25 -27.16 0.67 2.88
CA VAL A 25 -26.86 0.37 1.47
C VAL A 25 -26.08 1.52 0.86
N SER A 26 -25.00 1.20 0.16
CA SER A 26 -24.19 2.19 -0.58
C SER A 26 -25.02 2.94 -1.62
N PRO A 27 -24.64 4.17 -1.99
CA PRO A 27 -25.38 4.99 -2.96
C PRO A 27 -25.58 4.32 -4.34
N ASN A 28 -24.64 3.48 -4.79
CA ASN A 28 -24.76 2.71 -6.03
C ASN A 28 -25.52 1.37 -5.88
N GLY A 29 -25.90 1.00 -4.64
CA GLY A 29 -26.63 -0.22 -4.34
C GLY A 29 -25.80 -1.52 -4.35
N LYS A 30 -24.48 -1.45 -4.55
CA LYS A 30 -23.62 -2.66 -4.61
C LYS A 30 -23.29 -3.24 -3.24
N ILE A 31 -22.99 -2.37 -2.27
CA ILE A 31 -22.59 -2.78 -0.92
C ILE A 31 -23.76 -2.62 0.03
N ALA A 32 -24.05 -3.67 0.78
CA ALA A 32 -25.04 -3.64 1.85
C ALA A 32 -24.44 -4.19 3.14
N VAL A 33 -24.74 -3.51 4.25
CA VAL A 33 -24.33 -3.92 5.60
C VAL A 33 -25.59 -4.11 6.44
N SER A 34 -25.76 -5.31 6.96
CA SER A 34 -26.82 -5.64 7.92
C SER A 34 -26.23 -5.77 9.31
N VAL A 35 -26.84 -5.11 10.30
CA VAL A 35 -26.39 -5.11 11.70
C VAL A 35 -27.47 -5.69 12.58
N SER A 36 -27.17 -6.79 13.29
CA SER A 36 -28.11 -7.49 14.14
C SER A 36 -28.30 -6.84 15.51
N GLU A 37 -29.35 -7.23 16.21
CA GLU A 37 -29.66 -6.70 17.56
C GLU A 37 -28.64 -7.10 18.63
N ASP A 38 -27.88 -8.16 18.41
CA ASP A 38 -26.89 -8.74 19.32
C ASP A 38 -25.44 -8.39 18.99
N GLY A 39 -25.21 -7.44 18.05
CA GLY A 39 -23.89 -6.92 17.73
C GLY A 39 -23.11 -7.74 16.69
N HIS A 40 -23.80 -8.50 15.85
CA HIS A 40 -23.18 -9.10 14.66
C HIS A 40 -23.48 -8.27 13.41
N PHE A 41 -22.66 -8.44 12.37
CA PHE A 41 -22.90 -7.79 11.09
C PHE A 41 -22.53 -8.69 9.92
N THR A 42 -23.18 -8.44 8.79
CA THR A 42 -22.96 -9.16 7.52
C THR A 42 -22.70 -8.14 6.43
N VAL A 43 -21.75 -8.39 5.54
CA VAL A 43 -21.46 -7.56 4.37
C VAL A 43 -21.81 -8.33 3.11
N CYS A 44 -22.64 -7.70 2.27
CA CYS A 44 -22.98 -8.21 0.94
C CYS A 44 -22.38 -7.31 -0.15
N GLU A 45 -21.88 -7.91 -1.21
CA GLU A 45 -21.47 -7.23 -2.45
C GLU A 45 -22.33 -7.76 -3.61
N SER A 46 -23.03 -6.84 -4.31
CA SER A 46 -23.93 -7.16 -5.44
C SER A 46 -24.93 -8.30 -5.15
N GLY A 47 -25.41 -8.36 -3.90
CA GLY A 47 -26.35 -9.40 -3.43
C GLY A 47 -25.70 -10.70 -2.97
N VAL A 48 -24.37 -10.83 -3.06
CA VAL A 48 -23.60 -11.99 -2.58
C VAL A 48 -23.05 -11.69 -1.19
N VAL A 49 -23.25 -12.60 -0.25
CA VAL A 49 -22.66 -12.50 1.10
C VAL A 49 -21.16 -12.77 1.00
N ILE A 50 -20.34 -11.77 1.33
CA ILE A 50 -18.87 -11.88 1.30
C ILE A 50 -18.27 -11.98 2.70
N LEU A 51 -18.95 -11.47 3.71
CA LEU A 51 -18.60 -11.63 5.12
C LEU A 51 -19.90 -11.88 5.89
N ASP A 52 -20.00 -13.05 6.51
CA ASP A 52 -21.19 -13.45 7.23
C ASP A 52 -20.95 -13.49 8.74
N ASN A 53 -21.91 -12.94 9.50
CA ASN A 53 -21.99 -13.06 10.95
C ASN A 53 -20.67 -12.66 11.67
N ALA A 54 -20.01 -11.59 11.21
CA ALA A 54 -18.88 -10.97 11.91
C ALA A 54 -19.37 -10.35 13.23
N SER A 55 -18.56 -10.40 14.28
CA SER A 55 -18.98 -9.84 15.58
C SER A 55 -18.28 -8.52 15.89
N LEU A 56 -19.03 -7.62 16.52
CA LEU A 56 -18.51 -6.39 17.09
C LEU A 56 -18.13 -6.62 18.55
N GLY A 57 -17.14 -5.88 19.05
CA GLY A 57 -16.84 -5.90 20.47
C GLY A 57 -15.62 -5.08 20.86
N TYR A 58 -15.70 -4.57 22.09
CA TYR A 58 -14.63 -3.85 22.75
C TYR A 58 -14.61 -4.12 24.24
N LYS A 59 -13.46 -4.18 24.86
CA LYS A 59 -13.32 -4.24 26.31
C LYS A 59 -12.57 -3.02 26.82
N THR A 60 -13.13 -2.40 27.84
CA THR A 60 -12.46 -1.36 28.61
C THR A 60 -12.22 -1.85 30.03
N ALA A 61 -11.46 -1.12 30.82
CA ALA A 61 -11.22 -1.48 32.21
C ALA A 61 -12.53 -1.50 33.04
N ALA A 62 -13.51 -0.65 32.68
CA ALA A 62 -14.79 -0.55 33.40
C ALA A 62 -15.91 -1.37 32.75
N ASN A 63 -15.83 -1.70 31.45
CA ASN A 63 -16.96 -2.26 30.69
C ASN A 63 -16.52 -3.35 29.72
N ASP A 64 -17.34 -4.39 29.61
CA ASP A 64 -17.23 -5.43 28.60
C ASP A 64 -18.36 -5.30 27.57
N PHE A 65 -18.01 -5.02 26.31
CA PHE A 65 -18.92 -4.95 25.17
C PHE A 65 -18.65 -6.09 24.17
N SER A 66 -18.12 -7.23 24.61
CA SER A 66 -17.82 -8.38 23.73
C SER A 66 -18.94 -9.41 23.68
N THR A 67 -19.82 -9.42 24.67
CA THR A 67 -20.92 -10.38 24.80
C THR A 67 -22.17 -9.71 25.35
N GLY A 68 -23.34 -10.32 25.10
CA GLY A 68 -24.61 -9.84 25.65
C GLY A 68 -25.03 -8.44 25.17
N LEU A 69 -24.51 -8.00 24.04
CA LEU A 69 -24.87 -6.73 23.41
C LEU A 69 -26.35 -6.73 23.03
N LYS A 70 -27.00 -5.56 23.21
CA LYS A 70 -28.37 -5.31 22.77
C LYS A 70 -28.43 -3.97 22.05
N LEU A 71 -28.94 -3.98 20.83
CA LEU A 71 -29.17 -2.77 20.06
C LEU A 71 -30.20 -1.89 20.77
N ALA A 72 -29.76 -0.76 21.28
CA ALA A 72 -30.63 0.21 21.95
C ALA A 72 -31.18 1.23 20.95
N LYS A 73 -30.41 1.57 19.90
CA LYS A 73 -30.84 2.57 18.93
C LYS A 73 -30.07 2.35 17.62
N ALA A 74 -30.78 2.38 16.49
CA ALA A 74 -30.24 2.62 15.18
C ALA A 74 -30.53 4.07 14.76
N GLY A 75 -29.49 4.84 14.46
CA GLY A 75 -29.61 6.23 14.03
C GLY A 75 -30.28 6.36 12.66
N LYS A 76 -30.50 7.58 12.21
CA LYS A 76 -30.94 7.83 10.83
C LYS A 76 -29.74 7.61 9.89
N THR A 77 -30.00 7.09 8.70
CA THR A 77 -29.00 7.05 7.64
C THR A 77 -28.78 8.46 7.11
N SER A 78 -27.52 8.85 7.01
CA SER A 78 -27.04 10.05 6.31
C SER A 78 -26.26 9.66 5.06
N ARG A 79 -26.09 10.59 4.15
CA ARG A 79 -25.26 10.45 2.97
C ARG A 79 -24.00 11.29 3.11
N ILE A 80 -22.88 10.73 2.71
CA ILE A 80 -21.61 11.42 2.56
C ILE A 80 -21.30 11.45 1.07
N ASP A 81 -20.94 12.62 0.56
CA ASP A 81 -20.35 12.80 -0.76
C ASP A 81 -19.10 13.67 -0.55
N GLU A 82 -17.95 13.21 -0.98
CA GLU A 82 -16.67 13.90 -0.80
C GLU A 82 -15.87 13.86 -2.09
N GLU A 83 -15.22 14.99 -2.39
CA GLU A 83 -14.22 15.11 -3.44
C GLU A 83 -12.95 15.73 -2.85
N TYR A 84 -11.79 15.20 -3.22
CA TYR A 84 -10.50 15.73 -2.78
C TYR A 84 -9.40 15.39 -3.79
N ASP A 85 -8.33 16.20 -3.75
CA ASP A 85 -7.16 15.98 -4.58
C ASP A 85 -6.00 15.41 -3.76
N MET A 86 -5.29 14.44 -4.35
CA MET A 86 -4.06 13.88 -3.85
C MET A 86 -2.87 14.48 -4.61
N LEU A 87 -1.69 14.59 -3.98
CA LEU A 87 -0.46 14.97 -4.69
C LEU A 87 0.16 13.79 -5.45
N ALA A 88 -0.07 12.59 -4.97
CA ALA A 88 0.38 11.34 -5.56
C ALA A 88 -0.56 10.21 -5.13
N GLY A 89 -0.41 9.06 -5.75
CA GLY A 89 -1.23 7.88 -5.49
C GLY A 89 -1.73 7.25 -6.78
N LYS A 90 -2.59 6.26 -6.63
CA LYS A 90 -3.21 5.57 -7.78
C LYS A 90 -4.24 6.43 -8.53
N ARG A 91 -4.68 7.54 -7.93
CA ARG A 91 -5.63 8.52 -8.49
C ARG A 91 -5.40 9.89 -7.84
N LEU A 92 -5.27 10.94 -8.66
CA LEU A 92 -5.09 12.31 -8.16
C LEU A 92 -6.41 12.95 -7.73
N HIS A 93 -7.45 12.83 -8.52
CA HIS A 93 -8.76 13.36 -8.17
C HIS A 93 -9.63 12.22 -7.65
N CYS A 94 -9.91 12.22 -6.36
CA CYS A 94 -10.70 11.22 -5.66
C CYS A 94 -12.11 11.75 -5.43
N SER A 95 -13.11 10.90 -5.70
CA SER A 95 -14.52 11.18 -5.44
C SER A 95 -15.13 9.94 -4.83
N ASN A 96 -15.78 10.08 -3.69
CA ASN A 96 -16.43 8.99 -3.01
C ASN A 96 -17.84 9.35 -2.57
N SER A 97 -18.66 8.32 -2.37
CA SER A 97 -20.00 8.44 -1.83
C SER A 97 -20.27 7.28 -0.89
N ALA A 98 -20.85 7.58 0.26
CA ALA A 98 -21.24 6.58 1.26
C ALA A 98 -22.61 6.86 1.87
N ALA A 99 -23.25 5.81 2.34
CA ALA A 99 -24.30 5.89 3.34
C ALA A 99 -23.69 5.63 4.71
N GLU A 100 -24.04 6.46 5.70
CA GLU A 100 -23.54 6.37 7.08
C GLU A 100 -24.66 6.15 8.05
N ARG A 101 -24.42 5.33 9.09
CA ARG A 101 -25.37 5.12 10.17
C ARG A 101 -24.66 4.73 11.47
N THR A 102 -25.05 5.35 12.59
CA THR A 102 -24.54 5.02 13.92
C THR A 102 -25.54 4.12 14.65
N TYR A 103 -25.02 3.03 15.22
CA TYR A 103 -25.73 2.08 16.05
C TYR A 103 -25.27 2.24 17.50
N THR A 104 -26.20 2.26 18.45
CA THR A 104 -25.89 2.29 19.88
C THR A 104 -26.26 0.97 20.51
N PHE A 105 -25.27 0.28 21.04
CA PHE A 105 -25.44 -0.95 21.78
C PHE A 105 -25.34 -0.72 23.29
N LYS A 106 -26.00 -1.55 24.07
CA LYS A 106 -25.83 -1.65 25.52
C LYS A 106 -25.33 -3.03 25.89
N ASN A 107 -24.41 -3.08 26.84
CA ASN A 107 -24.00 -4.33 27.48
C ASN A 107 -25.00 -4.72 28.60
N GLU A 108 -24.76 -5.86 29.24
CA GLU A 108 -25.62 -6.36 30.35
C GLU A 108 -25.64 -5.42 31.56
N ALA A 109 -24.56 -4.65 31.80
CA ALA A 109 -24.51 -3.64 32.86
C ALA A 109 -25.25 -2.33 32.50
N GLY A 110 -25.74 -2.19 31.26
CA GLY A 110 -26.43 -1.01 30.78
C GLY A 110 -25.53 0.11 30.26
N ALA A 111 -24.23 -0.07 30.26
CA ALA A 111 -23.26 0.85 29.61
C ALA A 111 -23.47 0.86 28.10
N SER A 112 -23.11 1.98 27.44
CA SER A 112 -23.36 2.17 26.01
C SER A 112 -22.06 2.25 25.22
N MET A 113 -22.04 1.61 24.05
CA MET A 113 -21.03 1.72 23.02
C MET A 113 -21.72 2.10 21.72
N GLN A 114 -21.13 3.02 20.95
CA GLN A 114 -21.63 3.33 19.61
C GLN A 114 -20.69 2.72 18.56
N VAL A 115 -21.28 2.31 17.43
CA VAL A 115 -20.54 1.85 16.25
C VAL A 115 -21.07 2.61 15.05
N GLU A 116 -20.19 3.33 14.38
CA GLU A 116 -20.49 4.05 13.15
C GLU A 116 -20.11 3.17 11.96
N PHE A 117 -21.08 2.88 11.10
CA PHE A 117 -20.87 2.17 9.85
C PHE A 117 -20.99 3.09 8.66
N ARG A 118 -20.14 2.87 7.66
CA ARG A 118 -20.23 3.48 6.33
C ARG A 118 -20.26 2.39 5.27
N ALA A 119 -21.22 2.48 4.34
CA ALA A 119 -21.27 1.66 3.13
C ALA A 119 -20.90 2.55 1.93
N TYR A 120 -19.67 2.41 1.46
CA TYR A 120 -19.14 3.05 0.26
C TYR A 120 -19.50 2.26 -0.99
N ASN A 121 -19.29 2.87 -2.16
CA ASN A 121 -19.57 2.21 -3.45
C ASN A 121 -18.66 1.00 -3.75
N ASP A 122 -17.53 0.89 -3.08
CA ASP A 122 -16.46 -0.11 -3.24
C ASP A 122 -16.08 -0.81 -1.91
N GLY A 123 -16.90 -0.67 -0.86
CA GLY A 123 -16.62 -1.35 0.40
C GLY A 123 -17.43 -0.86 1.58
N ALA A 124 -17.12 -1.39 2.74
CA ALA A 124 -17.70 -1.01 4.01
C ALA A 124 -16.61 -0.64 5.01
N ALA A 125 -16.94 0.26 5.94
CA ALA A 125 -16.06 0.57 7.05
C ALA A 125 -16.87 0.77 8.33
N PHE A 126 -16.24 0.52 9.48
CA PHE A 126 -16.84 0.84 10.76
C PHE A 126 -15.78 1.27 11.78
N ARG A 127 -16.22 2.02 12.78
CA ARG A 127 -15.41 2.40 13.94
C ARG A 127 -16.24 2.39 15.21
N TYR A 128 -15.56 2.22 16.32
CA TYR A 128 -16.15 2.28 17.65
C TYR A 128 -16.06 3.70 18.21
N ILE A 129 -17.09 4.11 18.94
CA ILE A 129 -17.12 5.39 19.66
C ILE A 129 -17.47 5.08 21.11
N LEU A 130 -16.52 5.38 22.00
CA LEU A 130 -16.63 5.23 23.44
C LEU A 130 -16.66 6.59 24.10
N SER A 131 -17.36 6.72 25.24
CA SER A 131 -17.47 7.98 25.97
C SER A 131 -17.19 7.77 27.44
N GLY A 132 -16.54 8.75 28.07
CA GLY A 132 -16.17 8.74 29.48
C GLY A 132 -14.66 8.77 29.68
N ASP A 133 -14.22 8.53 30.90
CA ASP A 133 -12.82 8.42 31.27
C ASP A 133 -12.57 6.95 31.60
N ASP A 134 -11.86 6.22 30.73
CA ASP A 134 -11.66 4.77 30.85
C ASP A 134 -10.37 4.35 30.13
N MET A 135 -10.13 3.06 30.04
CA MET A 135 -8.98 2.47 29.37
C MET A 135 -9.44 1.34 28.45
N VAL A 136 -9.14 1.44 27.17
CA VAL A 136 -9.30 0.34 26.22
C VAL A 136 -8.32 -0.78 26.60
N MET A 137 -8.82 -1.99 26.73
CA MET A 137 -8.04 -3.20 27.05
C MET A 137 -7.89 -4.10 25.84
N SER A 138 -8.92 -4.26 25.02
CA SER A 138 -8.87 -5.07 23.79
C SER A 138 -10.02 -4.73 22.85
N GLU A 139 -9.80 -5.00 21.58
CA GLU A 139 -10.86 -5.12 20.59
C GLU A 139 -11.26 -6.58 20.42
N GLU A 140 -12.56 -6.83 20.31
CA GLU A 140 -13.15 -8.17 20.25
C GLU A 140 -13.86 -8.43 18.91
N THR A 141 -13.57 -7.59 17.90
CA THR A 141 -14.05 -7.79 16.53
C THR A 141 -13.54 -9.12 15.98
N LEU A 142 -14.45 -9.92 15.40
CA LEU A 142 -14.13 -11.19 14.76
C LEU A 142 -14.60 -11.21 13.31
N TYR A 143 -13.73 -11.64 12.41
CA TYR A 143 -14.04 -11.88 11.01
C TYR A 143 -14.07 -13.39 10.73
N PRO A 144 -15.25 -14.03 10.55
CA PRO A 144 -15.35 -15.41 10.16
C PRO A 144 -14.86 -15.60 8.72
N ILE A 145 -13.93 -16.53 8.52
CA ILE A 145 -13.42 -16.94 7.21
C ILE A 145 -13.35 -18.47 7.21
N ALA A 146 -14.31 -19.10 6.57
CA ALA A 146 -14.46 -20.55 6.56
C ALA A 146 -13.28 -21.27 5.88
N ASP A 147 -13.05 -22.54 6.26
CA ASP A 147 -12.14 -23.40 5.53
C ASP A 147 -12.63 -23.63 4.10
N GLY A 148 -11.70 -23.80 3.16
CA GLY A 148 -11.98 -23.82 1.72
C GLY A 148 -11.94 -22.44 1.06
N THR A 149 -12.02 -21.35 1.85
CA THR A 149 -11.94 -19.98 1.34
C THR A 149 -10.51 -19.62 1.01
N LYS A 150 -10.25 -19.16 -0.22
CA LYS A 150 -8.94 -18.68 -0.64
C LYS A 150 -8.61 -17.36 0.07
N ARG A 151 -7.37 -17.25 0.55
CA ARG A 151 -6.88 -16.07 1.24
C ARG A 151 -5.41 -15.84 0.96
N TRP A 152 -5.03 -14.57 0.84
CA TRP A 152 -3.64 -14.11 0.72
C TRP A 152 -3.36 -13.19 1.90
N MET A 153 -2.66 -13.71 2.89
CA MET A 153 -2.40 -13.04 4.16
C MET A 153 -0.92 -13.13 4.49
N SER A 154 -0.34 -12.01 4.86
CA SER A 154 1.05 -11.94 5.31
C SER A 154 1.14 -12.26 6.79
N THR A 155 2.08 -13.11 7.20
CA THR A 155 2.38 -13.30 8.63
C THR A 155 2.84 -11.98 9.25
N TYR A 156 2.37 -11.69 10.46
CA TYR A 156 2.69 -10.44 11.14
C TYR A 156 4.18 -10.32 11.45
N SER A 157 4.77 -9.21 11.05
CA SER A 157 6.15 -8.82 11.32
C SER A 157 6.15 -7.34 11.66
N PRO A 158 6.01 -6.99 12.94
CA PRO A 158 5.74 -5.61 13.36
C PRO A 158 6.88 -4.64 13.05
N ASP A 159 8.09 -5.16 12.91
CA ASP A 159 9.33 -4.41 12.68
C ASP A 159 9.57 -4.00 11.22
N SER A 160 8.86 -4.60 10.26
CA SER A 160 9.12 -4.28 8.85
C SER A 160 7.98 -4.56 7.88
N TYR A 161 7.05 -5.45 8.22
CA TYR A 161 6.02 -5.97 7.28
C TYR A 161 6.61 -6.60 6.00
N GLU A 162 7.88 -6.93 6.00
CA GLU A 162 8.58 -7.56 4.87
C GLU A 162 8.30 -9.05 4.81
N ARG A 163 7.09 -9.38 4.41
CA ARG A 163 6.63 -10.77 4.29
C ARG A 163 5.84 -10.97 2.99
N MET A 164 5.80 -12.20 2.52
CA MET A 164 4.98 -12.59 1.37
C MET A 164 3.52 -12.79 1.77
N TYR A 165 2.65 -12.79 0.76
CA TYR A 165 1.22 -13.07 0.86
C TYR A 165 0.91 -14.43 0.21
N PRO A 166 1.23 -15.56 0.83
CA PRO A 166 1.01 -16.86 0.24
C PRO A 166 -0.49 -17.17 0.16
N LEU A 167 -0.89 -17.86 -0.90
CA LEU A 167 -2.24 -18.43 -1.01
C LEU A 167 -2.43 -19.53 0.03
N ALA A 168 -3.50 -19.42 0.82
CA ALA A 168 -3.98 -20.47 1.72
C ALA A 168 -5.49 -20.69 1.52
N THR A 169 -5.97 -21.88 1.86
CA THR A 169 -7.41 -22.24 1.79
C THR A 169 -7.98 -22.68 3.14
N ASP A 170 -7.15 -22.72 4.17
CA ASP A 170 -7.57 -23.00 5.54
C ASP A 170 -6.94 -21.98 6.51
N GLY A 171 -7.46 -21.91 7.72
CA GLY A 171 -7.00 -21.01 8.77
C GLY A 171 -5.91 -21.61 9.66
N LYS A 172 -5.36 -22.77 9.34
CA LYS A 172 -4.27 -23.37 10.13
C LYS A 172 -3.04 -22.49 10.06
N ALA A 173 -2.38 -22.38 11.21
CA ALA A 173 -1.08 -21.73 11.27
C ALA A 173 -0.21 -22.23 10.11
N GLN A 174 0.35 -21.32 9.33
CA GLN A 174 1.15 -21.68 8.17
C GLN A 174 2.37 -22.49 8.64
N LYS A 175 2.23 -23.80 8.59
CA LYS A 175 3.35 -24.73 8.76
C LYS A 175 4.25 -24.55 7.55
N GLY A 176 5.48 -24.15 7.80
CA GLY A 176 6.39 -23.81 6.73
C GLY A 176 6.07 -22.44 6.19
N SER A 177 6.17 -21.45 7.07
CA SER A 177 6.52 -20.12 6.64
C SER A 177 7.51 -20.29 5.49
N PRO A 178 7.30 -19.60 4.37
CA PRO A 178 8.29 -19.59 3.30
C PRO A 178 9.68 -19.25 3.84
N TYR A 179 9.76 -18.67 5.02
CA TYR A 179 10.99 -18.32 5.73
C TYR A 179 11.41 -19.46 6.67
N PRO A 180 12.53 -20.14 6.40
CA PRO A 180 12.97 -21.26 7.24
C PRO A 180 13.29 -20.87 8.69
N TRP A 181 13.45 -19.57 8.96
CA TRP A 181 13.71 -19.01 10.30
C TRP A 181 12.45 -18.52 11.04
N VAL A 182 11.30 -18.44 10.39
CA VAL A 182 10.03 -18.01 11.01
C VAL A 182 9.22 -19.23 11.43
N LYS A 183 8.86 -19.29 12.70
CA LYS A 183 7.94 -20.34 13.21
C LYS A 183 6.54 -20.15 12.61
N ALA A 184 5.76 -21.23 12.58
CA ALA A 184 4.35 -21.15 12.24
C ALA A 184 3.66 -20.09 13.12
N GLN A 185 2.91 -19.20 12.51
CA GLN A 185 2.25 -18.08 13.18
C GLN A 185 0.75 -18.10 12.89
N THR A 186 -0.02 -17.58 13.85
CA THR A 186 -1.46 -17.37 13.78
C THR A 186 -1.81 -15.89 13.69
N GLN A 187 -0.80 -15.02 13.65
CA GLN A 187 -0.94 -13.57 13.56
C GLN A 187 -0.59 -13.08 12.16
N TYR A 188 -1.44 -12.21 11.62
CA TYR A 188 -1.36 -11.74 10.24
C TYR A 188 -1.41 -10.21 10.21
N GLY A 189 -0.50 -9.61 9.45
CA GLY A 189 -0.49 -8.17 9.17
C GLY A 189 -1.51 -7.79 8.10
N TYR A 190 -1.88 -6.52 8.06
CA TYR A 190 -2.69 -5.96 6.99
C TYR A 190 -1.88 -5.67 5.72
N PRO A 191 -2.56 -5.67 4.54
CA PRO A 191 -3.94 -6.09 4.30
C PRO A 191 -4.11 -7.60 4.20
N ALA A 192 -5.34 -8.07 4.37
CA ALA A 192 -5.72 -9.47 4.15
C ALA A 192 -6.71 -9.57 2.98
N LEU A 193 -6.29 -10.15 1.86
CA LEU A 193 -7.17 -10.41 0.71
C LEU A 193 -7.82 -11.77 0.85
N VAL A 194 -9.13 -11.84 0.62
CA VAL A 194 -9.94 -13.06 0.72
C VAL A 194 -10.88 -13.14 -0.48
N GLU A 195 -11.07 -14.37 -1.02
CA GLU A 195 -12.05 -14.68 -2.05
C GLU A 195 -13.12 -15.62 -1.44
N PRO A 196 -14.14 -15.08 -0.75
CA PRO A 196 -15.17 -15.89 -0.09
C PRO A 196 -16.07 -16.63 -1.07
N VAL A 197 -16.34 -16.05 -2.22
CA VAL A 197 -17.09 -16.62 -3.33
C VAL A 197 -16.31 -16.35 -4.61
N ASP A 198 -16.31 -17.29 -5.53
CA ASP A 198 -15.57 -17.17 -6.79
C ASP A 198 -15.87 -15.88 -7.54
N GLY A 199 -14.83 -15.08 -7.80
CA GLY A 199 -14.92 -13.77 -8.43
C GLY A 199 -15.38 -12.61 -7.53
N HIS A 200 -15.74 -12.87 -6.26
CA HIS A 200 -16.08 -11.86 -5.26
C HIS A 200 -15.00 -11.80 -4.20
N PHE A 201 -14.37 -10.65 -4.06
CA PHE A 201 -13.24 -10.44 -3.15
C PHE A 201 -13.59 -9.47 -2.04
N MET A 202 -12.93 -9.64 -0.90
CA MET A 202 -12.84 -8.63 0.15
C MET A 202 -11.38 -8.47 0.57
N LEU A 203 -10.97 -7.23 0.82
CA LEU A 203 -9.67 -6.90 1.40
C LEU A 203 -9.91 -6.21 2.73
N ILE A 204 -9.46 -6.87 3.81
CA ILE A 204 -9.59 -6.38 5.18
C ILE A 204 -8.33 -5.60 5.53
N THR A 205 -8.52 -4.37 6.04
CA THR A 205 -7.45 -3.50 6.50
C THR A 205 -7.97 -2.49 7.52
N GLU A 206 -7.18 -1.49 7.84
CA GLU A 206 -7.56 -0.36 8.69
C GLU A 206 -7.14 0.97 8.08
N SER A 207 -7.73 2.06 8.55
CA SER A 207 -7.37 3.42 8.12
C SER A 207 -7.52 4.43 9.25
N ASP A 208 -6.92 5.61 9.06
CA ASP A 208 -7.06 6.76 9.93
C ASP A 208 -6.49 6.53 11.35
N ILE A 209 -5.25 6.02 11.40
CA ILE A 209 -4.51 5.96 12.67
C ILE A 209 -4.10 7.37 13.06
N ARG A 210 -4.66 7.85 14.17
CA ARG A 210 -4.42 9.18 14.75
C ARG A 210 -3.55 9.06 16.00
N ARG A 211 -3.18 10.21 16.58
CA ARG A 211 -2.41 10.23 17.84
C ARG A 211 -3.11 9.46 18.95
N GLY A 212 -2.31 8.67 19.66
CA GLY A 212 -2.77 7.82 20.74
C GLY A 212 -3.42 6.51 20.27
N HIS A 213 -3.47 6.23 18.95
CA HIS A 213 -3.96 4.95 18.44
C HIS A 213 -2.80 4.01 18.09
N PRO A 214 -2.85 2.74 18.46
CA PRO A 214 -1.97 1.73 17.90
C PRO A 214 -2.45 1.31 16.53
N GLY A 215 -1.57 0.68 15.74
CA GLY A 215 -1.99 -0.20 14.67
C GLY A 215 -2.64 -1.46 15.21
N SER A 216 -3.27 -2.25 14.34
CA SER A 216 -3.83 -3.54 14.68
C SER A 216 -3.42 -4.64 13.70
N LEU A 217 -3.72 -5.88 14.06
CA LEU A 217 -3.42 -7.07 13.29
C LEU A 217 -4.56 -8.08 13.44
N LEU A 218 -4.53 -9.15 12.66
CA LEU A 218 -5.49 -10.25 12.75
C LEU A 218 -4.87 -11.46 13.46
N ASP A 219 -5.63 -12.14 14.31
CA ASP A 219 -5.20 -13.34 15.02
C ASP A 219 -6.29 -14.42 14.97
N ASN A 220 -5.91 -15.66 14.66
CA ASN A 220 -6.82 -16.80 14.66
C ASN A 220 -6.36 -17.93 15.59
N THR A 221 -5.58 -17.60 16.63
CA THR A 221 -5.04 -18.56 17.61
C THR A 221 -6.15 -19.37 18.27
N ASP A 222 -7.24 -18.72 18.69
CA ASP A 222 -8.32 -19.34 19.43
C ASP A 222 -9.31 -20.11 18.53
N ASN A 223 -9.42 -19.69 17.25
CA ASN A 223 -10.32 -20.31 16.28
C ASN A 223 -9.79 -20.14 14.86
N GLU A 224 -9.39 -21.23 14.23
CA GLU A 224 -8.80 -21.26 12.89
C GLU A 224 -9.68 -20.64 11.80
N THR A 225 -10.99 -20.56 12.01
CA THR A 225 -11.96 -20.00 11.05
C THR A 225 -12.51 -18.64 11.45
N ALA A 226 -11.95 -17.99 12.51
CA ALA A 226 -12.34 -16.65 12.94
C ALA A 226 -11.11 -15.83 13.29
N TYR A 227 -10.97 -14.69 12.66
CA TYR A 227 -9.84 -13.78 12.83
C TYR A 227 -10.22 -12.62 13.72
N LYS A 228 -9.63 -12.58 14.92
CA LYS A 228 -9.81 -11.52 15.89
C LYS A 228 -8.89 -10.35 15.58
N VAL A 229 -9.39 -9.14 15.74
CA VAL A 229 -8.55 -7.93 15.72
C VAL A 229 -7.80 -7.82 17.04
N LEU A 230 -6.47 -7.78 16.98
CA LEU A 230 -5.60 -7.48 18.12
C LEU A 230 -5.02 -6.07 17.96
N LEU A 231 -4.98 -5.31 19.05
CA LEU A 231 -4.33 -4.01 19.07
C LEU A 231 -2.82 -4.15 19.29
N GLY A 232 -2.03 -3.30 18.66
CA GLY A 232 -0.58 -3.26 18.83
C GLY A 232 -0.12 -2.81 20.24
N SER A 233 -1.03 -2.35 21.09
CA SER A 233 -0.80 -1.94 22.48
C SER A 233 -1.68 -2.70 23.44
N ASP A 234 -1.16 -2.99 24.64
CA ASP A 234 -1.88 -3.74 25.68
C ASP A 234 -3.04 -2.97 26.30
N SER A 235 -2.95 -1.63 26.33
CA SER A 235 -4.01 -0.77 26.86
C SER A 235 -3.84 0.68 26.39
N LEU A 236 -4.95 1.42 26.32
CA LEU A 236 -4.99 2.82 25.92
C LEU A 236 -5.94 3.61 26.81
N ALA A 237 -5.42 4.56 27.57
CA ALA A 237 -6.25 5.47 28.34
C ALA A 237 -6.92 6.51 27.43
N PHE A 238 -8.20 6.79 27.64
CA PHE A 238 -8.92 7.83 26.93
C PHE A 238 -9.77 8.68 27.86
N LYS A 239 -10.07 9.90 27.43
CA LYS A 239 -10.95 10.85 28.13
C LYS A 239 -11.95 11.47 27.17
N GLY A 240 -13.18 11.62 27.63
CA GLY A 240 -14.27 12.18 26.83
C GLY A 240 -14.73 11.23 25.73
N ASN A 241 -14.88 11.71 24.52
CA ASN A 241 -15.20 10.89 23.38
C ASN A 241 -13.92 10.37 22.73
N TRP A 242 -13.88 9.07 22.53
CA TRP A 242 -12.81 8.37 21.85
C TRP A 242 -13.35 7.59 20.66
N GLU A 243 -12.71 7.69 19.52
CA GLU A 243 -13.05 7.00 18.28
C GLU A 243 -11.92 6.05 17.93
N SER A 244 -12.22 4.80 17.61
CA SER A 244 -11.20 3.87 17.09
C SER A 244 -10.78 4.26 15.67
N PRO A 245 -9.65 3.77 15.16
CA PRO A 245 -9.40 3.74 13.73
C PRO A 245 -10.51 3.02 12.97
N TRP A 246 -10.66 3.31 11.69
CA TRP A 246 -11.62 2.61 10.83
C TRP A 246 -11.16 1.18 10.55
N ARG A 247 -12.06 0.23 10.78
CA ARG A 247 -11.96 -1.13 10.25
C ARG A 247 -12.56 -1.14 8.86
N THR A 248 -11.74 -1.49 7.87
CA THR A 248 -12.04 -1.26 6.45
C THR A 248 -12.14 -2.58 5.70
N ILE A 249 -13.19 -2.75 4.90
CA ILE A 249 -13.44 -3.91 4.05
C ILE A 249 -13.69 -3.39 2.64
N ILE A 250 -12.67 -3.40 1.78
CA ILE A 250 -12.83 -3.12 0.35
C ILE A 250 -13.46 -4.36 -0.27
N ALA A 251 -14.43 -4.21 -1.17
CA ALA A 251 -15.24 -5.32 -1.65
C ALA A 251 -15.61 -5.19 -3.13
N GLY A 252 -15.58 -6.30 -3.85
CA GLY A 252 -15.96 -6.37 -5.25
C GLY A 252 -15.13 -7.35 -6.07
N SER A 253 -15.00 -7.09 -7.35
CA SER A 253 -14.05 -7.76 -8.25
C SER A 253 -12.61 -7.38 -7.89
N LEU A 254 -11.62 -8.09 -8.44
CA LEU A 254 -10.20 -7.68 -8.29
C LEU A 254 -9.95 -6.26 -8.82
N ALA A 255 -10.69 -5.81 -9.83
CA ALA A 255 -10.60 -4.43 -10.31
C ALA A 255 -11.12 -3.44 -9.26
N ASP A 256 -12.24 -3.72 -8.61
CA ASP A 256 -12.77 -2.90 -7.52
C ASP A 256 -11.76 -2.84 -6.36
N ILE A 257 -11.09 -3.95 -6.02
CA ILE A 257 -10.04 -4.00 -4.98
C ILE A 257 -8.84 -3.11 -5.34
N VAL A 258 -8.26 -3.30 -6.54
CA VAL A 258 -7.03 -2.60 -6.97
C VAL A 258 -7.26 -1.10 -7.17
N GLU A 259 -8.44 -0.73 -7.71
CA GLU A 259 -8.78 0.65 -8.06
C GLU A 259 -9.34 1.46 -6.88
N SER A 260 -9.70 0.81 -5.76
CA SER A 260 -10.29 1.47 -4.59
C SER A 260 -9.35 2.50 -3.97
N THR A 261 -9.94 3.61 -3.52
CA THR A 261 -9.30 4.66 -2.72
C THR A 261 -9.78 4.66 -1.26
N LEU A 262 -10.53 3.64 -0.85
CA LEU A 262 -11.26 3.62 0.43
C LEU A 262 -10.36 3.89 1.65
N VAL A 263 -9.10 3.46 1.63
CA VAL A 263 -8.14 3.73 2.72
C VAL A 263 -7.86 5.23 2.87
N THR A 264 -7.74 5.96 1.76
CA THR A 264 -7.56 7.42 1.79
C THR A 264 -8.89 8.15 1.96
N ASP A 265 -10.00 7.62 1.44
CA ASP A 265 -11.34 8.21 1.62
C ASP A 265 -11.75 8.28 3.11
N LEU A 266 -11.28 7.34 3.92
CA LEU A 266 -11.53 7.26 5.36
C LEU A 266 -10.56 8.09 6.21
N ALA A 267 -9.40 8.46 5.65
CA ALA A 267 -8.38 9.23 6.36
C ALA A 267 -8.78 10.71 6.50
N GLU A 268 -8.26 11.37 7.54
CA GLU A 268 -8.43 12.82 7.71
C GLU A 268 -7.92 13.59 6.50
N PRO A 269 -8.54 14.73 6.16
CA PRO A 269 -8.02 15.65 5.15
C PRO A 269 -6.58 16.08 5.46
N SER A 270 -5.88 16.58 4.45
CA SER A 270 -4.51 17.10 4.60
C SER A 270 -4.42 18.12 5.73
N LYS A 271 -3.40 17.97 6.58
CA LYS A 271 -3.04 18.92 7.64
C LYS A 271 -2.04 19.97 7.19
N LEU A 272 -1.62 19.95 5.93
CA LEU A 272 -0.69 20.89 5.35
C LEU A 272 -1.43 21.97 4.55
N ASP A 273 -1.20 23.24 4.90
CA ASP A 273 -1.75 24.40 4.18
C ASP A 273 -1.01 24.65 2.85
N ASP A 274 0.30 24.40 2.81
CA ASP A 274 1.14 24.54 1.61
C ASP A 274 1.84 23.23 1.29
N THR A 275 1.52 22.68 0.12
CA THR A 275 2.11 21.44 -0.41
C THR A 275 2.95 21.71 -1.66
N SER A 276 3.13 22.97 -2.07
CA SER A 276 3.81 23.34 -3.32
C SER A 276 5.27 22.90 -3.40
N TRP A 277 5.91 22.70 -2.26
CA TRP A 277 7.29 22.23 -2.13
C TRP A 277 7.44 20.71 -2.27
N ILE A 278 6.37 19.94 -2.09
CA ILE A 278 6.37 18.48 -2.21
C ILE A 278 6.38 18.11 -3.69
N LYS A 279 7.37 17.34 -4.12
CA LYS A 279 7.51 16.90 -5.51
C LYS A 279 7.79 15.41 -5.56
N PRO A 280 6.85 14.60 -6.06
CA PRO A 280 7.11 13.19 -6.38
C PRO A 280 8.21 13.03 -7.43
N GLY A 281 8.85 11.87 -7.46
CA GLY A 281 9.88 11.61 -8.45
C GLY A 281 10.69 10.33 -8.21
N VAL A 282 11.76 10.22 -8.98
CA VAL A 282 12.69 9.09 -8.96
C VAL A 282 14.00 9.51 -8.31
N ALA A 283 14.59 8.65 -7.50
CA ALA A 283 15.90 8.81 -6.89
C ALA A 283 16.86 7.72 -7.34
N SER A 284 18.10 8.06 -7.70
CA SER A 284 19.17 7.07 -7.70
C SER A 284 19.47 6.67 -6.25
N TRP A 285 19.79 5.41 -6.00
CA TRP A 285 19.95 4.90 -4.65
C TRP A 285 21.20 4.02 -4.51
N ILE A 286 22.15 4.50 -3.70
CA ILE A 286 23.42 3.82 -3.46
C ILE A 286 23.32 2.87 -2.25
N TYR A 287 22.93 1.64 -2.47
CA TYR A 287 22.95 0.58 -1.46
C TYR A 287 23.10 -0.80 -2.10
N TRP A 288 22.12 -1.15 -2.92
CA TRP A 288 21.88 -2.50 -3.41
C TRP A 288 23.08 -3.08 -4.18
N ALA A 289 23.67 -2.31 -5.08
CA ALA A 289 24.75 -2.79 -5.96
C ALA A 289 26.09 -2.97 -5.25
N TYR A 290 26.30 -2.26 -4.14
CA TYR A 290 27.60 -2.17 -3.46
C TYR A 290 27.53 -2.54 -1.97
N ASN A 291 26.41 -3.02 -1.47
CA ASN A 291 26.19 -3.39 -0.08
C ASN A 291 26.65 -2.28 0.88
N HIS A 292 25.90 -1.20 0.94
CA HIS A 292 26.07 0.10 1.59
C HIS A 292 26.72 1.19 0.69
N GLY A 293 27.97 1.23 0.41
CA GLY A 293 28.60 2.17 -0.53
C GLY A 293 28.68 3.64 -0.13
N SER A 294 27.81 4.14 0.77
CA SER A 294 27.69 5.56 1.11
C SER A 294 28.90 6.13 1.89
N GLN A 295 29.80 5.29 2.34
CA GLN A 295 31.06 5.71 2.95
C GLN A 295 32.09 6.21 1.93
N ASP A 296 31.88 5.99 0.62
CA ASP A 296 32.79 6.38 -0.44
C ASP A 296 32.25 7.57 -1.24
N LEU A 297 32.82 8.76 -1.04
CA LEU A 297 32.40 9.97 -1.74
C LEU A 297 32.46 9.83 -3.26
N GLN A 298 33.45 9.13 -3.82
CA GLN A 298 33.59 9.01 -5.27
C GLN A 298 32.44 8.17 -5.83
N LEU A 299 32.10 7.09 -5.16
CA LEU A 299 30.98 6.24 -5.54
C LEU A 299 29.64 6.97 -5.39
N VAL A 300 29.44 7.75 -4.31
CA VAL A 300 28.26 8.61 -4.15
C VAL A 300 28.11 9.60 -5.30
N LYS A 301 29.23 10.20 -5.77
CA LYS A 301 29.21 11.10 -6.93
C LYS A 301 28.77 10.41 -8.21
N GLU A 302 29.14 9.14 -8.43
CA GLU A 302 28.67 8.36 -9.60
C GLU A 302 27.14 8.21 -9.59
N TYR A 303 26.50 8.00 -8.41
CA TYR A 303 25.04 7.93 -8.30
C TYR A 303 24.36 9.30 -8.44
N ILE A 304 25.00 10.38 -8.02
CA ILE A 304 24.53 11.75 -8.28
C ILE A 304 24.62 12.04 -9.80
N ASP A 305 25.70 11.65 -10.46
CA ASP A 305 25.85 11.78 -11.91
C ASP A 305 24.80 10.94 -12.66
N LEU A 306 24.55 9.70 -12.22
CA LEU A 306 23.46 8.88 -12.75
C LEU A 306 22.11 9.60 -12.69
N ALA A 307 21.75 10.16 -11.53
CA ALA A 307 20.50 10.90 -11.39
C ALA A 307 20.43 12.08 -12.37
N ALA A 308 21.52 12.84 -12.52
CA ALA A 308 21.60 13.96 -13.45
C ALA A 308 21.46 13.51 -14.92
N GLU A 309 22.15 12.44 -15.33
CA GLU A 309 22.10 11.86 -16.67
C GLU A 309 20.70 11.31 -17.02
N MET A 310 20.08 10.61 -16.07
CA MET A 310 18.74 10.03 -16.21
C MET A 310 17.62 11.06 -16.00
N LYS A 311 17.96 12.33 -15.69
CA LYS A 311 17.00 13.39 -15.35
C LYS A 311 16.10 13.05 -14.18
N TRP A 312 16.55 12.19 -13.30
CA TRP A 312 15.88 11.90 -12.05
C TRP A 312 16.13 13.03 -11.06
N PRO A 313 15.09 13.55 -10.41
CA PRO A 313 15.24 14.75 -9.59
C PRO A 313 16.04 14.52 -8.30
N TYR A 314 16.22 13.27 -7.87
CA TYR A 314 16.76 12.95 -6.55
C TYR A 314 17.91 11.94 -6.60
N SER A 315 18.76 11.99 -5.56
CA SER A 315 19.74 10.95 -5.25
C SER A 315 19.71 10.68 -3.75
N LEU A 316 19.47 9.44 -3.35
CA LEU A 316 19.47 9.00 -1.96
C LEU A 316 20.86 8.49 -1.58
N ILE A 317 21.50 9.16 -0.62
CA ILE A 317 22.71 8.71 0.04
C ILE A 317 22.26 7.92 1.28
N ASP A 318 22.42 6.60 1.20
CA ASP A 318 21.89 5.65 2.18
C ASP A 318 22.76 5.57 3.46
N ALA A 319 22.53 4.58 4.28
CA ALA A 319 23.16 4.39 5.60
C ALA A 319 24.68 4.59 5.61
N GLU A 320 25.20 5.00 6.77
CA GLU A 320 26.65 5.24 7.04
C GLU A 320 27.27 6.41 6.30
N TRP A 321 26.47 7.32 5.75
CA TRP A 321 26.94 8.56 5.13
C TRP A 321 27.71 9.47 6.11
N ASP A 322 27.44 9.35 7.40
CA ASP A 322 28.16 10.08 8.46
C ASP A 322 29.59 9.55 8.71
N LEU A 323 29.92 8.42 8.08
CA LEU A 323 31.25 7.81 8.05
C LEU A 323 31.94 8.02 6.70
N MET A 324 31.40 8.88 5.83
CA MET A 324 31.93 9.10 4.48
C MET A 324 33.39 9.57 4.51
N GLY A 325 34.15 9.03 3.57
CA GLY A 325 35.57 9.33 3.34
C GLY A 325 35.92 9.33 1.85
N ASN A 326 37.13 8.93 1.53
CA ASN A 326 37.67 8.86 0.16
C ASN A 326 37.62 10.21 -0.59
N GLY A 327 38.21 11.24 0.03
CA GLY A 327 38.43 12.56 -0.61
C GLY A 327 37.46 13.63 -0.18
N GLY A 328 36.63 13.39 0.83
CA GLY A 328 35.69 14.37 1.39
C GLY A 328 34.69 13.74 2.34
N ASP A 329 33.65 14.48 2.64
CA ASP A 329 32.57 14.10 3.55
C ASP A 329 31.18 14.27 2.90
N VAL A 330 30.10 14.05 3.67
CA VAL A 330 28.73 14.19 3.19
C VAL A 330 28.42 15.61 2.69
N TYR A 331 29.01 16.64 3.28
CA TYR A 331 28.77 18.03 2.85
C TYR A 331 29.36 18.30 1.46
N ASP A 332 30.47 17.66 1.11
CA ASP A 332 31.03 17.67 -0.25
C ASP A 332 30.08 16.97 -1.24
N ALA A 333 29.48 15.85 -0.84
CA ALA A 333 28.47 15.16 -1.66
C ALA A 333 27.21 16.02 -1.86
N LEU A 334 26.71 16.68 -0.80
CA LEU A 334 25.55 17.58 -0.88
C LEU A 334 25.84 18.80 -1.76
N ALA A 335 27.05 19.37 -1.68
CA ALA A 335 27.49 20.45 -2.55
C ALA A 335 27.55 20.00 -4.02
N TYR A 336 28.10 18.82 -4.29
CA TYR A 336 28.17 18.22 -5.61
C TYR A 336 26.79 17.95 -6.22
N ALA A 337 25.84 17.41 -5.43
CA ALA A 337 24.46 17.19 -5.89
C ALA A 337 23.82 18.52 -6.34
N ARG A 338 23.99 19.61 -5.55
CA ARG A 338 23.49 20.93 -5.93
C ARG A 338 24.13 21.45 -7.22
N GLU A 339 25.44 21.27 -7.40
CA GLU A 339 26.16 21.64 -8.63
C GLU A 339 25.57 20.92 -9.85
N LYS A 340 25.21 19.63 -9.70
CA LYS A 340 24.61 18.82 -10.77
C LYS A 340 23.10 19.08 -10.95
N GLY A 341 22.47 19.89 -10.11
CA GLY A 341 21.02 20.14 -10.14
C GLY A 341 20.18 18.98 -9.61
N VAL A 342 20.79 18.06 -8.88
CA VAL A 342 20.15 16.91 -8.23
C VAL A 342 19.84 17.27 -6.78
N LYS A 343 18.66 16.90 -6.30
CA LYS A 343 18.23 17.09 -4.92
C LYS A 343 18.67 15.92 -4.05
N PRO A 344 19.54 16.13 -3.07
CA PRO A 344 19.99 15.04 -2.22
C PRO A 344 18.91 14.64 -1.20
N MET A 345 18.88 13.34 -0.91
CA MET A 345 18.15 12.73 0.20
C MET A 345 19.14 11.99 1.10
N LEU A 346 18.87 11.91 2.41
CA LEU A 346 19.71 11.20 3.36
C LEU A 346 18.92 10.14 4.13
N TRP A 347 19.59 9.05 4.47
CA TRP A 347 19.06 7.97 5.29
C TRP A 347 19.32 8.19 6.78
N TYR A 348 18.39 7.71 7.63
CA TYR A 348 18.49 7.74 9.09
C TYR A 348 17.95 6.47 9.72
N ASN A 349 18.59 6.02 10.79
CA ASN A 349 18.01 5.08 11.72
C ASN A 349 17.01 5.81 12.64
N CYS A 350 15.80 5.31 12.80
CA CYS A 350 14.79 5.89 13.69
C CYS A 350 15.22 5.88 15.17
N SER A 351 16.12 4.97 15.54
CA SER A 351 16.76 4.82 16.86
C SER A 351 15.82 4.49 18.01
N ILE A 352 14.66 3.91 17.70
CA ILE A 352 13.75 3.32 18.69
C ILE A 352 13.53 1.81 18.47
N GLY A 353 13.95 1.26 17.32
CA GLY A 353 13.88 -0.14 16.95
C GLY A 353 15.23 -0.85 17.02
N TRP A 354 15.74 -1.32 15.87
CA TRP A 354 17.06 -1.95 15.80
C TRP A 354 18.18 -0.92 15.96
N ILE A 355 18.94 -1.03 17.06
CA ILE A 355 20.00 -0.10 17.44
C ILE A 355 21.38 -0.78 17.47
N ASN A 356 21.47 -1.91 18.16
CA ASN A 356 22.75 -2.60 18.35
C ASN A 356 23.15 -3.34 17.08
N GLY A 357 24.29 -2.96 16.52
CA GLY A 357 24.78 -3.49 15.24
C GLY A 357 24.09 -2.91 14.01
N ALA A 358 23.12 -2.03 14.20
CA ALA A 358 22.48 -1.32 13.07
C ALA A 358 23.39 -0.24 12.46
N PRO A 359 23.21 0.08 11.17
CA PRO A 359 23.90 1.19 10.52
C PRO A 359 23.65 2.55 11.18
N THR A 360 24.54 3.50 10.93
CA THR A 360 24.44 4.90 11.36
C THR A 360 23.95 5.81 10.20
N PRO A 361 23.49 7.05 10.50
CA PRO A 361 23.46 7.76 11.79
C PRO A 361 22.35 7.30 12.72
N LYS A 362 22.61 7.34 14.00
CA LYS A 362 21.67 7.00 15.07
C LYS A 362 21.50 8.15 16.06
N PHE A 363 20.37 8.15 16.80
CA PHE A 363 20.04 9.10 17.86
C PHE A 363 19.98 10.57 17.42
N ARG A 364 19.62 10.83 16.15
CA ARG A 364 19.45 12.19 15.63
C ARG A 364 17.99 12.61 15.52
N LEU A 365 17.05 11.64 15.44
CA LEU A 365 15.62 11.92 15.18
C LEU A 365 14.68 11.52 16.31
N ASN A 366 15.11 10.65 17.24
CA ASN A 366 14.24 10.09 18.27
C ASN A 366 13.80 11.12 19.32
N GLU A 367 14.66 12.07 19.69
CA GLU A 367 14.31 13.16 20.58
C GLU A 367 13.92 14.41 19.77
N ARG A 368 12.81 15.06 20.12
CA ARG A 368 12.28 16.19 19.34
C ARG A 368 13.27 17.34 19.19
N GLU A 369 13.99 17.70 20.28
CA GLU A 369 14.95 18.79 20.24
C GLU A 369 16.10 18.52 19.25
N ASP A 370 16.61 17.29 19.22
CA ASP A 370 17.69 16.89 18.32
C ASP A 370 17.17 16.75 16.88
N ARG A 371 15.97 16.22 16.71
CA ARG A 371 15.28 16.14 15.40
C ARG A 371 15.12 17.52 14.75
N LEU A 372 14.68 18.52 15.49
CA LEU A 372 14.52 19.88 14.93
C LEU A 372 15.86 20.52 14.54
N LYS A 373 16.93 20.26 15.30
CA LYS A 373 18.29 20.71 14.95
C LYS A 373 18.77 20.01 13.67
N GLU A 374 18.54 18.70 13.58
CA GLU A 374 18.92 17.91 12.40
C GLU A 374 18.15 18.38 11.17
N TYR A 375 16.82 18.57 11.26
CA TYR A 375 16.01 19.09 10.16
C TYR A 375 16.45 20.48 9.69
N GLN A 376 16.86 21.35 10.60
CA GLN A 376 17.44 22.64 10.24
C GLN A 376 18.76 22.48 9.47
N MET A 377 19.65 21.60 9.94
CA MET A 377 20.92 21.31 9.26
C MET A 377 20.67 20.76 7.84
N LEU A 378 19.70 19.86 7.67
CA LEU A 378 19.31 19.30 6.37
C LEU A 378 18.84 20.40 5.42
N LYS A 379 17.92 21.25 5.88
CA LYS A 379 17.41 22.38 5.11
C LYS A 379 18.52 23.33 4.68
N ASP A 380 19.42 23.70 5.60
CA ASP A 380 20.53 24.62 5.33
C ASP A 380 21.51 24.06 4.29
N ASN A 381 21.59 22.74 4.17
CA ASN A 381 22.43 22.04 3.20
C ASN A 381 21.69 21.60 1.93
N GLY A 382 20.42 21.98 1.78
CA GLY A 382 19.64 21.74 0.57
C GLY A 382 19.15 20.29 0.40
N VAL A 383 19.11 19.51 1.48
CA VAL A 383 18.47 18.20 1.52
C VAL A 383 16.96 18.39 1.45
N THR A 384 16.27 17.62 0.61
CA THR A 384 14.84 17.80 0.35
C THR A 384 13.97 16.63 0.83
N GLY A 385 14.60 15.54 1.24
CA GLY A 385 13.89 14.37 1.77
C GLY A 385 14.80 13.49 2.59
N ILE A 386 14.19 12.64 3.40
CA ILE A 386 14.89 11.65 4.22
C ILE A 386 14.20 10.30 4.16
N LYS A 387 15.01 9.24 4.19
CA LYS A 387 14.60 7.86 4.42
C LYS A 387 14.87 7.51 5.87
N ILE A 388 13.86 7.02 6.61
CA ILE A 388 13.97 6.68 8.03
C ILE A 388 13.61 5.21 8.19
N ASP A 389 14.47 4.45 8.87
CA ASP A 389 14.46 3.00 8.87
C ASP A 389 14.39 2.40 10.29
N PHE A 390 13.92 1.12 10.38
CA PHE A 390 13.98 0.25 11.55
C PHE A 390 13.02 0.59 12.69
N PHE A 391 11.75 0.85 12.38
CA PHE A 391 10.72 1.03 13.40
C PHE A 391 10.38 -0.31 14.09
N PRO A 392 10.09 -0.31 15.41
CA PRO A 392 10.06 -1.55 16.18
C PRO A 392 8.72 -2.31 16.13
N ASP A 393 7.59 -1.60 16.07
CA ASP A 393 6.28 -2.20 16.31
C ASP A 393 5.12 -1.26 15.90
N ASP A 394 3.87 -1.74 16.11
CA ASP A 394 2.63 -1.01 15.86
C ASP A 394 2.01 -0.41 17.14
N LYS A 395 2.79 -0.18 18.21
CA LYS A 395 2.28 0.45 19.42
C LYS A 395 1.87 1.91 19.19
N ALA A 396 0.95 2.39 20.02
CA ALA A 396 0.52 3.79 19.97
C ALA A 396 1.68 4.78 20.04
N SER A 397 2.70 4.52 20.87
CA SER A 397 3.90 5.37 20.96
C SER A 397 4.72 5.39 19.67
N THR A 398 4.80 4.26 18.96
CA THR A 398 5.48 4.18 17.66
C THR A 398 4.66 4.89 16.58
N MET A 399 3.33 4.73 16.57
CA MET A 399 2.46 5.48 15.68
C MET A 399 2.57 6.98 15.91
N ASP A 400 2.56 7.43 17.17
CA ASP A 400 2.77 8.84 17.51
C ASP A 400 4.14 9.37 17.03
N TYR A 401 5.17 8.55 17.08
CA TYR A 401 6.49 8.92 16.58
C TYR A 401 6.52 9.08 15.05
N TYR A 402 5.84 8.22 14.28
CA TYR A 402 5.65 8.45 12.85
C TYR A 402 5.00 9.81 12.55
N LEU A 403 3.96 10.15 13.31
CA LEU A 403 3.26 11.43 13.15
C LEU A 403 4.14 12.61 13.56
N ASP A 404 4.93 12.47 14.63
CA ASP A 404 5.92 13.48 15.04
C ASP A 404 6.94 13.76 13.95
N LEU A 405 7.49 12.70 13.33
CA LEU A 405 8.45 12.83 12.24
C LEU A 405 7.84 13.59 11.06
N LEU A 406 6.61 13.26 10.67
CA LEU A 406 5.89 13.89 9.56
C LEU A 406 5.57 15.36 9.84
N GLU A 407 5.02 15.66 11.03
CA GLU A 407 4.59 17.01 11.41
C GLU A 407 5.80 17.96 11.61
N ASP A 408 6.84 17.49 12.31
CA ASP A 408 8.05 18.28 12.56
C ASP A 408 8.86 18.55 11.28
N ALA A 409 8.70 17.75 10.21
CA ALA A 409 9.39 17.92 8.92
C ALA A 409 8.81 19.07 8.07
N VAL A 410 7.53 19.42 8.25
CA VAL A 410 6.81 20.38 7.41
C VAL A 410 7.47 21.76 7.37
N PRO A 411 7.88 22.41 8.49
CA PRO A 411 8.52 23.72 8.47
C PRO A 411 9.88 23.74 7.75
N TYR A 412 10.48 22.57 7.59
CA TYR A 412 11.78 22.40 6.94
C TYR A 412 11.66 21.99 5.47
N HIS A 413 10.45 21.77 4.99
CA HIS A 413 10.14 21.30 3.63
C HIS A 413 10.83 19.96 3.30
N LEU A 414 10.80 19.02 4.24
CA LEU A 414 11.34 17.68 4.07
C LEU A 414 10.24 16.68 3.75
N THR A 415 10.44 15.93 2.68
CA THR A 415 9.63 14.72 2.36
C THR A 415 10.20 13.51 3.08
N LEU A 416 9.34 12.58 3.46
CA LEU A 416 9.73 11.40 4.22
C LEU A 416 9.40 10.11 3.47
N THR A 417 10.32 9.16 3.58
CA THR A 417 10.16 7.76 3.20
C THR A 417 10.42 6.90 4.43
N PHE A 418 9.53 5.95 4.73
CA PHE A 418 9.72 5.03 5.84
C PHE A 418 10.08 3.63 5.35
N HIS A 419 11.14 3.06 5.92
CA HIS A 419 11.59 1.69 5.73
C HIS A 419 11.61 0.94 7.05
N GLY A 420 11.71 -0.42 7.02
CA GLY A 420 11.53 -1.20 8.23
C GLY A 420 10.31 -0.70 9.00
N ALA A 421 9.15 -0.66 8.37
CA ALA A 421 8.05 0.20 8.79
C ALA A 421 6.69 -0.47 8.65
N THR A 422 5.67 0.11 9.27
CA THR A 422 4.26 -0.28 9.13
C THR A 422 3.66 0.16 7.78
N VAL A 423 2.49 -0.38 7.41
CA VAL A 423 1.74 0.05 6.20
C VAL A 423 1.17 1.48 6.36
N PRO A 424 0.89 2.22 5.25
CA PRO A 424 0.56 3.66 5.32
C PRO A 424 -0.72 4.05 6.04
N ARG A 425 -1.74 3.22 6.09
CA ARG A 425 -3.04 3.44 6.77
C ARG A 425 -3.74 4.78 6.48
N GLY A 426 -3.58 5.33 5.26
CA GLY A 426 -4.21 6.59 4.85
C GLY A 426 -3.40 7.85 5.14
N TRP A 427 -2.26 7.76 5.84
CA TRP A 427 -1.42 8.92 6.18
C TRP A 427 -0.95 9.74 4.98
N GLN A 428 -0.79 9.11 3.80
CA GLN A 428 -0.42 9.81 2.57
C GLN A 428 -1.43 10.88 2.12
N ARG A 429 -2.69 10.84 2.61
CA ARG A 429 -3.67 11.92 2.44
C ARG A 429 -3.50 12.99 3.51
N THR A 430 -3.42 12.59 4.77
CA THR A 430 -3.35 13.50 5.92
C THR A 430 -2.03 14.25 5.99
N TYR A 431 -0.94 13.58 5.60
CA TYR A 431 0.42 14.09 5.57
C TYR A 431 1.05 13.88 4.18
N PRO A 432 0.76 14.74 3.20
CA PRO A 432 1.25 14.58 1.82
C PRO A 432 2.76 14.59 1.67
N ASN A 433 3.53 14.99 2.69
CA ASN A 433 4.98 14.87 2.74
C ASN A 433 5.47 13.43 3.03
N LEU A 434 4.58 12.48 3.32
CA LEU A 434 4.87 11.05 3.27
C LEU A 434 4.83 10.58 1.81
N MET A 435 6.00 10.34 1.23
CA MET A 435 6.11 9.99 -0.19
C MET A 435 5.88 8.52 -0.46
N THR A 436 6.44 7.67 0.38
CA THR A 436 6.31 6.22 0.24
C THR A 436 6.67 5.51 1.55
N VAL A 437 6.26 4.25 1.64
CA VAL A 437 6.56 3.38 2.77
C VAL A 437 6.98 2.03 2.22
N GLU A 438 8.05 1.43 2.72
CA GLU A 438 8.43 0.08 2.33
C GLU A 438 7.32 -0.93 2.70
N ALA A 439 7.31 -1.42 3.91
CA ALA A 439 6.36 -2.43 4.40
C ALA A 439 6.06 -3.53 3.37
N VAL A 440 7.09 -4.02 2.69
CA VAL A 440 7.04 -5.02 1.63
C VAL A 440 8.37 -5.76 1.54
N TYR A 441 8.33 -7.03 1.20
CA TYR A 441 9.53 -7.79 0.86
C TYR A 441 9.98 -7.39 -0.54
N GLY A 442 10.79 -6.31 -0.65
CA GLY A 442 11.15 -5.64 -1.88
C GLY A 442 12.43 -6.18 -2.55
N ALA A 443 12.80 -5.59 -3.71
CA ALA A 443 13.98 -6.01 -4.49
C ALA A 443 15.31 -5.75 -3.77
N GLU A 444 15.33 -4.94 -2.72
CA GLU A 444 16.47 -4.80 -1.81
C GLU A 444 17.00 -6.16 -1.35
N TRP A 445 16.10 -7.12 -1.11
CA TRP A 445 16.43 -8.46 -0.66
C TRP A 445 17.19 -9.32 -1.67
N TYR A 446 17.26 -8.95 -2.96
CA TYR A 446 18.18 -9.58 -3.90
C TYR A 446 19.65 -9.40 -3.48
N ASN A 447 19.93 -8.31 -2.74
CA ASN A 447 21.23 -8.11 -2.12
C ASN A 447 21.45 -8.99 -0.88
N ASN A 448 20.42 -9.20 -0.07
CA ASN A 448 20.53 -9.77 1.27
C ASN A 448 20.27 -11.28 1.32
N ASN A 449 19.32 -11.80 0.53
CA ASN A 449 18.87 -13.18 0.68
C ASN A 449 18.28 -13.76 -0.62
N ALA A 450 18.79 -14.91 -1.05
CA ALA A 450 18.29 -15.66 -2.21
C ALA A 450 16.82 -16.12 -2.10
N PHE A 451 16.21 -16.02 -0.93
CA PHE A 451 14.84 -16.46 -0.71
C PHE A 451 13.83 -15.68 -1.56
N LEU A 452 13.94 -14.35 -1.65
CA LEU A 452 13.06 -13.55 -2.50
C LEU A 452 13.30 -13.88 -3.98
N THR A 453 14.56 -13.97 -4.42
CA THR A 453 14.88 -14.14 -5.84
C THR A 453 14.16 -15.32 -6.47
N THR A 454 14.02 -16.43 -5.73
CA THR A 454 13.35 -17.64 -6.21
C THR A 454 11.82 -17.58 -6.19
N ARG A 455 11.23 -16.48 -5.70
CA ARG A 455 9.77 -16.28 -5.51
C ARG A 455 9.29 -14.93 -6.01
N ALA A 456 10.19 -14.12 -6.53
CA ALA A 456 9.89 -12.73 -6.89
C ALA A 456 8.72 -12.63 -7.88
N ALA A 457 8.67 -13.44 -8.91
CA ALA A 457 7.62 -13.37 -9.92
C ALA A 457 6.21 -13.59 -9.35
N VAL A 458 6.02 -14.63 -8.51
CA VAL A 458 4.75 -14.89 -7.81
C VAL A 458 4.43 -13.78 -6.83
N HIS A 459 5.42 -13.30 -6.09
CA HIS A 459 5.27 -12.20 -5.15
C HIS A 459 4.85 -10.91 -5.85
N ASN A 460 5.54 -10.54 -6.92
CA ASN A 460 5.28 -9.33 -7.71
C ASN A 460 3.89 -9.33 -8.34
N THR A 461 3.35 -10.49 -8.71
CA THR A 461 1.99 -10.63 -9.22
C THR A 461 0.93 -10.76 -8.11
N THR A 462 1.33 -10.82 -6.83
CA THR A 462 0.42 -10.82 -5.68
C THR A 462 0.28 -9.43 -5.05
N ILE A 463 1.36 -8.66 -4.99
CA ILE A 463 1.42 -7.36 -4.30
C ILE A 463 0.41 -6.34 -4.84
N PRO A 464 0.13 -6.22 -6.15
CA PRO A 464 -0.85 -5.26 -6.66
C PRO A 464 -2.27 -5.48 -6.15
N PHE A 465 -2.59 -6.70 -5.72
CA PHE A 465 -3.89 -7.08 -5.16
C PHE A 465 -3.92 -7.06 -3.62
N THR A 466 -2.79 -6.86 -2.98
CA THR A 466 -2.62 -6.88 -1.53
C THR A 466 -1.95 -5.59 -1.05
N ARG A 467 -0.65 -5.60 -0.75
CA ARG A 467 0.10 -4.50 -0.13
C ARG A 467 -0.06 -3.15 -0.84
N ASN A 468 0.00 -3.13 -2.18
CA ASN A 468 -0.05 -1.87 -2.93
C ASN A 468 -1.48 -1.30 -3.06
N VAL A 469 -2.51 -2.05 -2.66
CA VAL A 469 -3.89 -1.54 -2.57
C VAL A 469 -4.01 -0.44 -1.50
N VAL A 470 -3.31 -0.60 -0.37
CA VAL A 470 -3.48 0.26 0.81
C VAL A 470 -2.63 1.53 0.80
N GLY A 471 -1.78 1.71 -0.21
CA GLY A 471 -1.02 2.95 -0.40
C GLY A 471 0.37 2.73 -1.00
N PRO A 472 1.16 3.82 -1.13
CA PRO A 472 2.44 3.82 -1.80
C PRO A 472 3.41 2.81 -1.21
N MET A 473 4.25 2.22 -2.08
CA MET A 473 5.12 1.13 -1.73
C MET A 473 6.51 1.30 -2.34
N ASP A 474 7.52 1.41 -1.49
CA ASP A 474 8.91 1.47 -1.92
C ASP A 474 9.48 0.06 -2.10
N TYR A 475 9.19 -0.54 -3.24
CA TYR A 475 9.67 -1.87 -3.62
C TYR A 475 11.12 -1.86 -4.10
N THR A 476 11.69 -0.69 -4.40
CA THR A 476 13.00 -0.49 -5.03
C THR A 476 13.15 -1.21 -6.39
N PRO A 477 12.26 -0.91 -7.38
CA PRO A 477 12.22 -1.61 -8.67
C PRO A 477 13.36 -1.18 -9.60
N GLY A 478 13.52 -1.89 -10.74
CA GLY A 478 14.44 -1.50 -11.82
C GLY A 478 15.83 -2.06 -11.67
N THR A 479 15.92 -3.30 -11.25
CA THR A 479 17.15 -4.08 -11.21
C THR A 479 17.32 -4.83 -12.53
N PHE A 480 18.27 -4.40 -13.38
CA PHE A 480 18.57 -5.02 -14.67
C PHE A 480 19.83 -5.87 -14.63
N THR A 481 20.55 -5.88 -13.50
CA THR A 481 21.71 -6.73 -13.26
C THR A 481 21.53 -7.51 -11.95
N ASP A 482 22.43 -8.44 -11.71
CA ASP A 482 22.45 -9.18 -10.46
C ASP A 482 23.26 -8.45 -9.39
N SER A 483 22.77 -8.49 -8.15
CA SER A 483 23.52 -8.13 -6.96
C SER A 483 24.22 -9.36 -6.38
N GLN A 484 24.07 -9.63 -5.07
CA GLN A 484 24.68 -10.82 -4.45
C GLN A 484 23.90 -12.10 -4.78
N ASN A 485 22.61 -11.99 -5.05
CA ASN A 485 21.76 -13.11 -5.40
C ASN A 485 21.12 -12.85 -6.77
N PRO A 486 21.32 -13.72 -7.76
CA PRO A 486 20.70 -13.58 -9.06
C PRO A 486 19.18 -13.59 -8.98
N HIS A 487 18.52 -12.63 -9.63
CA HIS A 487 17.08 -12.63 -9.76
C HIS A 487 16.62 -13.48 -10.94
N ILE A 488 15.35 -13.90 -10.90
CA ILE A 488 14.79 -14.83 -11.89
C ILE A 488 13.83 -14.18 -12.87
N THR A 489 13.48 -12.93 -12.63
CA THR A 489 12.59 -12.13 -13.47
C THR A 489 13.33 -11.60 -14.71
N SER A 490 12.60 -11.33 -15.77
CA SER A 490 13.18 -10.74 -17.00
C SER A 490 13.36 -9.24 -16.88
N ASP A 491 14.15 -8.65 -17.79
CA ASP A 491 14.28 -7.19 -17.91
C ASP A 491 12.94 -6.52 -18.24
N GLY A 492 12.07 -7.17 -19.03
CA GLY A 492 10.72 -6.70 -19.29
C GLY A 492 9.85 -6.67 -18.04
N HIS A 493 9.99 -7.67 -17.17
CA HIS A 493 9.33 -7.72 -15.85
C HIS A 493 9.82 -6.58 -14.95
N GLU A 494 11.14 -6.42 -14.80
CA GLU A 494 11.74 -5.38 -13.96
C GLU A 494 11.35 -3.96 -14.42
N LEU A 495 11.29 -3.71 -15.72
CA LEU A 495 10.79 -2.45 -16.27
C LEU A 495 9.31 -2.21 -15.93
N ALA A 496 8.49 -3.25 -16.02
CA ALA A 496 7.07 -3.16 -15.76
C ALA A 496 6.75 -2.87 -14.28
N LEU A 497 7.59 -3.30 -13.33
CA LEU A 497 7.41 -3.06 -11.90
C LEU A 497 7.26 -1.58 -11.56
N MET A 498 7.96 -0.69 -12.27
CA MET A 498 7.92 0.75 -12.03
C MET A 498 6.55 1.37 -12.29
N VAL A 499 5.71 0.71 -13.08
CA VAL A 499 4.33 1.12 -13.35
C VAL A 499 3.34 0.25 -12.57
N ALA A 500 3.61 -1.05 -12.45
CA ALA A 500 2.74 -1.96 -11.70
C ALA A 500 2.60 -1.53 -10.24
N PHE A 501 3.69 -1.03 -9.62
CA PHE A 501 3.73 -0.61 -8.23
C PHE A 501 3.59 0.91 -8.11
N GLU A 502 2.58 1.35 -7.36
CA GLU A 502 2.38 2.76 -7.08
C GLU A 502 3.33 3.19 -5.95
N SER A 503 4.08 4.25 -6.22
CA SER A 503 4.95 4.92 -5.24
C SER A 503 5.22 6.35 -5.69
N ALA A 504 5.03 7.31 -4.82
CA ALA A 504 5.32 8.72 -5.13
C ALA A 504 6.82 9.01 -5.20
N MET A 505 7.64 8.22 -4.52
CA MET A 505 9.10 8.21 -4.59
C MET A 505 9.55 6.80 -4.95
N GLN A 506 10.29 6.66 -6.05
CA GLN A 506 10.88 5.37 -6.46
C GLN A 506 12.40 5.45 -6.34
N HIS A 507 12.98 4.52 -5.57
CA HIS A 507 14.42 4.41 -5.43
C HIS A 507 14.96 3.36 -6.41
N MET A 508 15.84 3.82 -7.31
CA MET A 508 16.42 3.02 -8.38
C MET A 508 17.75 2.42 -7.91
N PRO A 509 17.80 1.09 -7.68
CA PRO A 509 18.87 0.49 -6.90
C PRO A 509 20.11 0.08 -7.69
N ASP A 510 19.99 -0.07 -9.01
CA ASP A 510 21.05 -0.69 -9.79
C ASP A 510 22.24 0.26 -10.02
N ARG A 511 23.34 -0.29 -10.47
CA ARG A 511 24.58 0.45 -10.72
C ARG A 511 24.46 1.35 -11.96
N PRO A 512 25.23 2.47 -12.03
CA PRO A 512 25.19 3.37 -13.20
C PRO A 512 25.42 2.67 -14.54
N SER A 513 26.32 1.67 -14.59
CA SER A 513 26.59 0.91 -15.82
C SER A 513 25.37 0.12 -16.30
N ALA A 514 24.53 -0.39 -15.40
CA ALA A 514 23.33 -1.15 -15.76
C ALA A 514 22.37 -0.28 -16.59
N TYR A 515 22.10 0.93 -16.14
CA TYR A 515 21.24 1.88 -16.87
C TYR A 515 21.88 2.39 -18.16
N ALA A 516 23.21 2.54 -18.19
CA ALA A 516 23.95 2.97 -19.39
C ALA A 516 23.93 1.91 -20.51
N GLU A 517 23.86 0.63 -20.16
CA GLU A 517 23.83 -0.51 -21.09
C GLU A 517 22.43 -0.82 -21.63
N LEU A 518 21.36 -0.24 -21.06
CA LEU A 518 20.01 -0.41 -21.58
C LEU A 518 19.86 0.13 -23.01
N PRO A 519 18.99 -0.47 -23.83
CA PRO A 519 18.64 0.10 -25.13
C PRO A 519 18.21 1.56 -25.02
N ASP A 520 18.63 2.42 -25.96
CA ASP A 520 18.34 3.87 -25.93
C ASP A 520 16.86 4.18 -25.76
N ALA A 521 15.96 3.39 -26.36
CA ALA A 521 14.53 3.58 -26.24
C ALA A 521 14.02 3.29 -24.81
N VAL A 522 14.53 2.25 -24.14
CA VAL A 522 14.19 1.93 -22.74
C VAL A 522 14.73 3.01 -21.82
N ARG A 523 15.99 3.40 -22.00
CA ARG A 523 16.61 4.46 -21.20
C ARG A 523 15.88 5.79 -21.35
N THR A 524 15.47 6.14 -22.57
CA THR A 524 14.67 7.36 -22.82
C THR A 524 13.32 7.30 -22.13
N GLU A 525 12.65 6.15 -22.13
CA GLU A 525 11.39 5.96 -21.41
C GLU A 525 11.57 6.11 -19.90
N LEU A 526 12.61 5.52 -19.32
CA LEU A 526 12.94 5.64 -17.89
C LEU A 526 13.21 7.08 -17.43
N MET A 527 13.77 7.93 -18.32
CA MET A 527 14.00 9.35 -18.01
C MET A 527 12.71 10.16 -17.82
N ILE A 528 11.59 9.70 -18.36
CA ILE A 528 10.32 10.42 -18.40
C ILE A 528 9.17 9.65 -17.75
N LEU A 529 9.45 8.48 -17.19
CA LEU A 529 8.44 7.65 -16.54
C LEU A 529 7.86 8.40 -15.32
N PRO A 530 6.54 8.61 -15.25
CA PRO A 530 5.94 9.30 -14.12
C PRO A 530 5.85 8.41 -12.88
N THR A 531 5.82 9.05 -11.71
CA THR A 531 5.53 8.42 -10.42
C THR A 531 4.17 8.86 -9.85
N VAL A 532 3.41 9.63 -10.61
CA VAL A 532 2.11 10.20 -10.22
C VAL A 532 1.07 9.84 -11.26
N TRP A 533 -0.10 9.38 -10.79
CA TRP A 533 -1.11 8.80 -11.64
C TRP A 533 -2.49 9.46 -11.49
N ASP A 534 -3.01 10.01 -12.58
CA ASP A 534 -4.37 10.58 -12.63
C ASP A 534 -5.44 9.50 -12.44
N ASP A 535 -5.19 8.28 -12.90
CA ASP A 535 -6.11 7.15 -12.77
C ASP A 535 -5.38 5.80 -12.90
N THR A 536 -5.97 4.77 -12.32
CA THR A 536 -5.49 3.38 -12.37
C THR A 536 -6.62 2.45 -12.76
N LYS A 537 -6.35 1.49 -13.65
CA LYS A 537 -7.27 0.44 -14.07
C LYS A 537 -6.60 -0.92 -14.03
N LEU A 538 -7.21 -1.89 -13.38
CA LEU A 538 -6.85 -3.29 -13.57
C LEU A 538 -7.49 -3.78 -14.87
N LEU A 539 -6.67 -4.23 -15.81
CA LEU A 539 -7.14 -4.75 -17.10
C LEU A 539 -7.32 -6.27 -17.10
N ALA A 540 -6.44 -6.98 -16.41
CA ALA A 540 -6.49 -8.44 -16.23
C ALA A 540 -5.62 -8.87 -15.05
N GLY A 541 -5.80 -10.10 -14.58
CA GLY A 541 -4.90 -10.73 -13.63
C GLY A 541 -5.58 -11.47 -12.49
N TYR A 542 -4.75 -12.28 -11.79
CA TYR A 542 -5.14 -13.01 -10.60
C TYR A 542 -3.92 -13.15 -9.66
N PRO A 543 -4.07 -12.98 -8.35
CA PRO A 543 -2.94 -12.95 -7.41
C PRO A 543 -2.05 -14.18 -7.53
N GLY A 544 -0.75 -13.95 -7.71
CA GLY A 544 0.28 -14.98 -7.85
C GLY A 544 0.38 -15.62 -9.23
N GLN A 545 -0.46 -15.23 -10.18
CA GLN A 545 -0.43 -15.75 -11.55
C GLN A 545 0.06 -14.70 -12.55
N ASP A 546 -0.66 -13.62 -12.67
CA ASP A 546 -0.35 -12.51 -13.56
C ASP A 546 -1.08 -11.23 -13.13
N VAL A 547 -0.64 -10.11 -13.70
CA VAL A 547 -1.34 -8.83 -13.57
C VAL A 547 -1.09 -7.98 -14.81
N VAL A 548 -2.15 -7.32 -15.30
CA VAL A 548 -2.04 -6.24 -16.29
C VAL A 548 -2.74 -5.01 -15.73
N ILE A 549 -1.96 -3.99 -15.43
CA ILE A 549 -2.42 -2.75 -14.81
C ILE A 549 -2.12 -1.57 -15.73
N ALA A 550 -3.09 -0.69 -15.92
CA ALA A 550 -2.92 0.54 -16.68
C ALA A 550 -2.99 1.75 -15.74
N ARG A 551 -2.05 2.68 -15.89
CA ARG A 551 -2.01 3.93 -15.14
C ARG A 551 -1.94 5.11 -16.10
N ARG A 552 -2.73 6.17 -15.84
CA ARG A 552 -2.76 7.37 -16.64
C ARG A 552 -1.95 8.49 -15.98
N SER A 553 -1.15 9.18 -16.79
CA SER A 553 -0.52 10.43 -16.38
C SER A 553 -0.65 11.44 -17.54
N GLY A 554 -1.40 12.51 -17.33
CA GLY A 554 -1.80 13.43 -18.39
C GLY A 554 -2.64 12.72 -19.48
N ASP A 555 -2.22 12.85 -20.71
CA ASP A 555 -2.87 12.19 -21.87
C ASP A 555 -2.33 10.77 -22.14
N ALA A 556 -1.28 10.34 -21.42
CA ALA A 556 -0.63 9.06 -21.67
C ALA A 556 -1.14 7.95 -20.73
N TRP A 557 -1.28 6.74 -21.29
CA TRP A 557 -1.50 5.51 -20.54
C TRP A 557 -0.24 4.66 -20.56
N TYR A 558 0.11 4.15 -19.39
CA TYR A 558 1.22 3.23 -19.14
C TYR A 558 0.63 1.90 -18.67
N ILE A 559 0.89 0.83 -19.42
CA ILE A 559 0.31 -0.50 -19.17
C ILE A 559 1.45 -1.44 -18.82
N ALA A 560 1.47 -1.91 -17.59
CA ALA A 560 2.41 -2.89 -17.08
C ALA A 560 1.77 -4.27 -17.05
N GLY A 561 2.44 -5.26 -17.61
CA GLY A 561 2.06 -6.67 -17.53
C GLY A 561 3.16 -7.49 -16.89
N LEU A 562 2.82 -8.33 -15.92
CA LEU A 562 3.73 -9.24 -15.22
C LEU A 562 3.21 -10.67 -15.32
N ASN A 563 4.08 -11.60 -15.70
CA ASN A 563 3.85 -13.04 -15.63
C ASN A 563 4.50 -13.60 -14.37
N GLY A 564 3.70 -14.13 -13.46
CA GLY A 564 4.19 -14.75 -12.21
C GLY A 564 4.52 -16.25 -12.33
N ARG A 565 4.27 -16.83 -13.50
CA ARG A 565 4.39 -18.28 -13.72
C ARG A 565 5.81 -18.68 -14.12
N ASP A 566 6.18 -19.92 -13.80
CA ASP A 566 7.41 -20.58 -14.26
C ASP A 566 7.30 -21.12 -15.70
N GLU A 567 6.34 -20.61 -16.47
CA GLU A 567 6.09 -20.93 -17.88
C GLU A 567 5.71 -19.66 -18.63
N ALA A 568 5.99 -19.65 -19.92
CA ALA A 568 5.59 -18.55 -20.80
C ALA A 568 4.07 -18.46 -20.89
N ALA A 569 3.54 -17.24 -21.00
CA ALA A 569 2.11 -16.98 -21.06
C ALA A 569 1.78 -15.79 -21.98
N ASP A 570 0.64 -15.88 -22.66
CA ASP A 570 0.05 -14.74 -23.37
C ASP A 570 -0.88 -14.00 -22.41
N LEU A 571 -0.47 -12.82 -21.97
CA LEU A 571 -1.28 -11.97 -21.11
C LEU A 571 -2.31 -11.23 -21.97
N SER A 572 -3.57 -11.68 -21.88
CA SER A 572 -4.68 -11.12 -22.66
C SER A 572 -5.47 -10.09 -21.85
N PHE A 573 -5.84 -8.97 -22.47
CA PHE A 573 -6.57 -7.89 -21.82
C PHE A 573 -7.36 -7.04 -22.84
N SER A 574 -8.30 -6.18 -22.35
CA SER A 574 -9.00 -5.19 -23.15
C SER A 574 -8.59 -3.77 -22.76
N LEU A 575 -8.48 -2.90 -23.77
CA LEU A 575 -8.24 -1.47 -23.59
C LEU A 575 -9.54 -0.64 -23.55
N ASP A 576 -10.72 -1.25 -23.62
CA ASP A 576 -12.02 -0.58 -23.72
C ASP A 576 -12.27 0.42 -22.56
N ARG A 577 -11.73 0.13 -21.37
CA ARG A 577 -11.88 0.98 -20.19
C ARG A 577 -10.99 2.22 -20.18
N LEU A 578 -10.06 2.36 -21.15
CA LEU A 578 -9.09 3.45 -21.17
C LEU A 578 -9.55 4.69 -21.93
N GLY A 579 -10.66 4.60 -22.69
CA GLY A 579 -11.20 5.73 -23.43
C GLY A 579 -10.25 6.28 -24.51
N LEU A 580 -9.49 5.41 -25.18
CA LEU A 580 -8.47 5.79 -26.16
C LEU A 580 -9.09 6.46 -27.38
N LYS A 581 -8.33 7.38 -27.97
CA LYS A 581 -8.67 8.00 -29.26
C LYS A 581 -8.44 7.00 -30.42
N ASP A 582 -9.23 7.12 -31.48
CA ASP A 582 -9.01 6.32 -32.68
C ASP A 582 -7.60 6.55 -33.25
N GLY A 583 -6.94 5.47 -33.63
CA GLY A 583 -5.59 5.51 -34.19
C GLY A 583 -4.47 5.74 -33.17
N ALA A 584 -4.76 5.64 -31.86
CA ALA A 584 -3.74 5.71 -30.83
C ALA A 584 -2.62 4.68 -31.08
N LYS A 585 -1.37 5.08 -30.87
CA LYS A 585 -0.18 4.25 -31.08
C LYS A 585 0.37 3.79 -29.75
N VAL A 586 0.95 2.60 -29.75
CA VAL A 586 1.59 1.97 -28.61
C VAL A 586 3.08 1.84 -28.87
N SER A 587 3.92 2.28 -27.93
CA SER A 587 5.30 1.82 -27.81
C SER A 587 5.31 0.65 -26.84
N LEU A 588 5.71 -0.52 -27.32
CA LEU A 588 5.75 -1.76 -26.54
C LEU A 588 7.21 -2.15 -26.26
N TYR A 589 7.52 -2.29 -24.99
CA TYR A 589 8.79 -2.81 -24.44
C TYR A 589 8.47 -4.13 -23.76
N ALA A 590 8.69 -5.22 -24.46
CA ALA A 590 8.40 -6.57 -23.98
C ALA A 590 9.70 -7.36 -23.77
N ASP A 591 9.57 -8.53 -23.16
CA ASP A 591 10.66 -9.48 -22.99
C ASP A 591 11.43 -9.71 -24.28
N GLY A 592 12.73 -9.93 -24.16
CA GLY A 592 13.57 -10.52 -25.21
C GLY A 592 13.25 -12.01 -25.42
N THR A 593 14.12 -12.70 -26.11
CA THR A 593 14.06 -14.17 -26.28
C THR A 593 14.61 -14.92 -25.06
N GLU A 594 15.32 -14.23 -24.20
CA GLU A 594 15.95 -14.73 -22.98
C GLU A 594 15.60 -13.80 -21.81
N GLN A 595 16.00 -14.15 -20.60
CA GLN A 595 15.77 -13.39 -19.38
C GLN A 595 16.22 -11.93 -19.50
N HIS A 596 17.40 -11.69 -20.07
CA HIS A 596 17.94 -10.36 -20.30
C HIS A 596 17.71 -9.90 -21.73
N GLY A 597 17.32 -8.64 -21.89
CA GLY A 597 17.05 -7.98 -23.14
C GLY A 597 15.59 -7.64 -23.41
N PHE A 598 15.36 -6.87 -24.45
CA PHE A 598 14.04 -6.34 -24.80
C PHE A 598 13.69 -6.60 -26.27
N THR A 599 12.42 -6.84 -26.54
CA THR A 599 11.80 -6.68 -27.85
C THR A 599 11.02 -5.35 -27.85
N ILE A 600 11.46 -4.41 -28.72
CA ILE A 600 10.86 -3.08 -28.79
C ILE A 600 10.11 -2.94 -30.11
N SER A 601 8.83 -2.55 -30.05
CA SER A 601 7.98 -2.42 -31.22
C SER A 601 6.99 -1.27 -31.08
N SER A 602 6.40 -0.85 -32.21
CA SER A 602 5.30 0.11 -32.24
C SER A 602 4.15 -0.47 -33.04
N LEU A 603 2.93 -0.34 -32.50
CA LEU A 603 1.73 -0.88 -33.12
C LEU A 603 0.52 0.02 -32.87
N ASP A 604 -0.60 -0.27 -33.56
CA ASP A 604 -1.86 0.38 -33.27
C ASP A 604 -2.45 -0.16 -31.96
N ALA A 605 -2.99 0.71 -31.10
CA ALA A 605 -3.62 0.30 -29.85
C ALA A 605 -4.75 -0.73 -30.07
N ALA A 606 -5.49 -0.61 -31.16
CA ALA A 606 -6.55 -1.57 -31.53
C ALA A 606 -6.01 -3.01 -31.78
N ALA A 607 -4.72 -3.14 -32.10
CA ALA A 607 -4.07 -4.45 -32.29
C ALA A 607 -3.52 -5.05 -30.99
N LEU A 608 -3.36 -4.25 -29.93
CA LEU A 608 -2.84 -4.72 -28.65
C LEU A 608 -3.96 -5.39 -27.83
N LYS A 609 -4.07 -6.70 -27.91
CA LYS A 609 -5.04 -7.53 -27.18
C LYS A 609 -4.39 -8.55 -26.27
N SER A 610 -3.15 -8.87 -26.51
CA SER A 610 -2.32 -9.74 -25.68
C SER A 610 -0.85 -9.43 -25.94
N VAL A 611 -0.01 -9.75 -24.95
CA VAL A 611 1.45 -9.72 -25.08
C VAL A 611 2.00 -11.05 -24.60
N HIS A 612 2.87 -11.65 -25.42
CA HIS A 612 3.60 -12.84 -25.03
C HIS A 612 4.68 -12.47 -24.03
N CYS A 613 4.69 -13.09 -22.86
CA CYS A 613 5.73 -12.98 -21.85
C CYS A 613 6.42 -14.34 -21.69
N ILE A 614 7.74 -14.35 -21.60
CA ILE A 614 8.47 -15.56 -21.22
C ILE A 614 8.14 -15.98 -19.79
N GLU A 615 8.66 -17.08 -19.32
CA GLU A 615 8.53 -17.48 -17.92
C GLU A 615 9.05 -16.34 -17.01
N ARG A 616 8.25 -15.96 -16.00
CA ARG A 616 8.56 -14.87 -15.06
C ARG A 616 8.86 -13.52 -15.74
N GLY A 617 8.34 -13.35 -16.94
CA GLY A 617 8.54 -12.21 -17.81
C GLY A 617 7.56 -11.07 -17.60
N GLY A 618 7.65 -10.04 -18.47
CA GLY A 618 6.74 -8.90 -18.41
C GLY A 618 6.89 -7.93 -19.58
N PHE A 619 6.09 -6.85 -19.52
CA PHE A 619 6.14 -5.81 -20.52
C PHE A 619 5.68 -4.45 -19.97
N LEU A 620 6.16 -3.39 -20.59
CA LEU A 620 5.61 -2.05 -20.50
C LEU A 620 5.08 -1.62 -21.86
N ALA A 621 3.81 -1.20 -21.95
CA ALA A 621 3.23 -0.60 -23.13
C ALA A 621 2.81 0.84 -22.84
N VAL A 622 3.22 1.78 -23.68
CA VAL A 622 2.97 3.20 -23.48
C VAL A 622 2.16 3.75 -24.66
N ILE A 623 1.01 4.37 -24.36
CA ILE A 623 0.10 4.97 -25.33
C ILE A 623 0.10 6.49 -25.10
N ARG A 624 0.52 7.24 -26.13
CA ARG A 624 0.56 8.71 -26.11
C ARG A 624 -0.27 9.31 -27.22
#